data_ca0043477f450de956a76c2dc0cb723b
#
_entry.id   ca0043477f450de956a76c2dc0cb723b
#
_cell.length_a   1.000
_cell.length_b   1.000
_cell.length_c   1.000
_cell.angle_alpha   90.00
_cell.angle_beta   90.00
_cell.angle_gamma   90.00
#
_symmetry.space_group_name_H-M   'P 1'
#
loop_
_entity.id
_entity.type
_entity.pdbx_description
1 polymer ?
#
loop_
_entity_poly.entity_id
_entity_poly.type
_entity_poly.pdbx_seq_one_letter_code
_entity_poly.pdbx_strand_id
1 'polypeptide(L)'
;MNSELPGARAARGALPRRRAIASVGAVLAVSGVGALAYGRGDAASAGRDYDVREFGATGDGTTDDTAGLQQAIDAARATGGIVFFPPGTYLTRRLILYSRVHLRGSGGDATVLRLAPGANTAILESDRFEQETKSRSNAGSTMFSIRDLTLDGNRAKDNPVGFGLRLYGYGYELADLTVFNCGADGVVSDWGTAADLPAPSHQMEARITGLRTHDNGGHGINFTGPHDSMFLNCISFQNAGTGFHLAGNSYGTLMVNCHAWGIRQDVSFELAASGIGCVNCYADLAGGVGVRISRNDCRWLAGYVQGANHAGPGTEIGIQFVAGAKPEEPASATIDTQIRNCATAAIDFGADRGMSSIRATLSQPGLPGVAGTGRGWIGEPASNSQVAVTHGLSHPSKNLVVRPAFDLRAQETPDAPGEGSVRMFAREVNGATQLCVRFPDGTVRVLAGEG
;
A
#
# COMPACT_ATOMS: atom_id res chain seq x y z
N MET A 1 -15.81 -5.96 -84.19
CA MET A 1 -14.54 -5.42 -84.70
C MET A 1 -13.51 -5.61 -83.59
N ASN A 2 -12.83 -6.59 -83.81
CA ASN A 2 -11.50 -7.08 -83.43
C ASN A 2 -10.49 -6.04 -83.02
N SER A 3 -9.72 -6.34 -82.02
CA SER A 3 -8.27 -6.59 -82.02
C SER A 3 -7.78 -6.74 -80.55
N GLU A 4 -7.52 -7.91 -80.19
CA GLU A 4 -6.25 -8.66 -80.14
C GLU A 4 -5.20 -8.05 -79.24
N LEU A 5 -4.93 -8.84 -78.16
CA LEU A 5 -3.75 -8.81 -77.32
C LEU A 5 -2.48 -9.25 -78.05
N PRO A 6 -1.30 -8.89 -77.56
CA PRO A 6 -0.24 -9.89 -77.56
C PRO A 6 0.32 -10.15 -76.18
N GLY A 7 0.58 -11.41 -75.93
CA GLY A 7 1.15 -11.99 -74.75
C GLY A 7 2.62 -11.64 -74.53
N ALA A 8 3.01 -11.78 -73.25
CA ALA A 8 4.41 -11.88 -72.86
C ALA A 8 4.59 -13.02 -71.85
N ARG A 9 5.54 -13.84 -72.15
CA ARG A 9 5.97 -15.09 -71.55
C ARG A 9 6.34 -14.98 -70.06
N ALA A 10 5.96 -15.98 -69.34
CA ALA A 10 6.47 -16.31 -68.07
C ALA A 10 8.01 -16.48 -68.01
N ALA A 11 8.64 -15.72 -67.14
CA ALA A 11 9.99 -16.03 -66.69
C ALA A 11 9.85 -16.62 -65.26
N ARG A 12 10.17 -17.90 -65.15
CA ARG A 12 10.32 -18.58 -63.85
C ARG A 12 11.57 -18.03 -63.17
N GLY A 13 11.41 -17.08 -62.27
CA GLY A 13 12.45 -16.67 -61.32
C GLY A 13 12.37 -17.55 -60.06
N ALA A 14 13.43 -18.27 -59.77
CA ALA A 14 13.56 -19.08 -58.60
C ALA A 14 13.49 -18.21 -57.32
N LEU A 15 12.58 -18.55 -56.43
CA LEU A 15 12.51 -17.97 -55.07
C LEU A 15 13.82 -18.28 -54.31
N PRO A 16 14.45 -17.28 -53.71
CA PRO A 16 15.59 -17.54 -52.84
C PRO A 16 15.10 -18.27 -51.58
N ARG A 17 15.77 -19.37 -51.27
CA ARG A 17 15.58 -20.15 -50.04
C ARG A 17 15.59 -19.22 -48.86
N ARG A 18 14.49 -19.15 -48.13
CA ARG A 18 14.43 -18.55 -46.81
C ARG A 18 15.49 -19.21 -45.95
N ARG A 19 16.49 -18.45 -45.57
CA ARG A 19 17.38 -18.84 -44.46
C ARG A 19 16.50 -18.92 -43.22
N ALA A 20 16.34 -20.11 -42.70
CA ALA A 20 15.78 -20.31 -41.34
C ALA A 20 16.70 -19.55 -40.37
N ILE A 21 16.12 -18.56 -39.72
CA ILE A 21 16.80 -17.84 -38.64
C ILE A 21 16.92 -18.85 -37.50
N ALA A 22 18.11 -19.32 -37.27
CA ALA A 22 18.46 -20.10 -36.11
C ALA A 22 18.43 -19.19 -34.87
N SER A 23 17.24 -18.83 -34.41
CA SER A 23 17.03 -18.07 -33.18
C SER A 23 16.93 -18.96 -31.93
N VAL A 24 17.03 -20.26 -32.08
CA VAL A 24 16.92 -21.21 -30.96
C VAL A 24 18.26 -21.43 -30.25
N GLY A 25 19.39 -21.16 -30.94
CA GLY A 25 20.71 -21.35 -30.35
C GLY A 25 21.13 -20.29 -29.32
N ALA A 26 20.52 -19.10 -29.36
CA ALA A 26 20.91 -18.02 -28.44
C ALA A 26 20.26 -18.13 -27.05
N VAL A 27 19.11 -18.77 -26.93
CA VAL A 27 18.41 -18.92 -25.63
C VAL A 27 19.06 -20.02 -24.78
N LEU A 28 19.63 -21.03 -25.38
CA LEU A 28 20.33 -22.11 -24.64
C LEU A 28 21.73 -21.71 -24.16
N ALA A 29 22.32 -20.69 -24.75
CA ALA A 29 23.61 -20.18 -24.29
C ALA A 29 23.51 -19.31 -23.04
N VAL A 30 22.32 -18.75 -22.74
CA VAL A 30 22.10 -17.95 -21.54
C VAL A 30 21.93 -18.81 -20.31
N SER A 31 21.43 -20.03 -20.45
CA SER A 31 21.30 -20.95 -19.33
C SER A 31 22.62 -21.62 -18.90
N GLY A 32 23.66 -21.52 -19.72
CA GLY A 32 25.00 -22.04 -19.40
C GLY A 32 25.94 -21.03 -18.73
N VAL A 33 25.59 -19.76 -18.67
CA VAL A 33 26.43 -18.71 -18.07
C VAL A 33 26.09 -18.49 -16.56
N GLY A 34 25.10 -19.21 -16.05
CA GLY A 34 24.74 -19.19 -14.63
C GLY A 34 25.82 -19.75 -13.68
N ALA A 35 26.93 -20.20 -14.20
CA ALA A 35 28.12 -20.57 -13.42
C ALA A 35 29.31 -19.65 -13.72
N LEU A 36 29.11 -18.36 -13.87
CA LEU A 36 30.09 -17.41 -13.42
C LEU A 36 30.13 -17.58 -11.90
N ALA A 37 30.93 -18.56 -11.44
CA ALA A 37 31.52 -18.45 -10.14
C ALA A 37 32.03 -17.01 -10.06
N TYR A 38 31.33 -16.15 -9.37
CA TYR A 38 31.98 -15.03 -8.71
C TYR A 38 33.03 -15.70 -7.85
N GLY A 39 34.21 -15.82 -8.43
CA GLY A 39 35.39 -16.15 -7.68
C GLY A 39 35.37 -15.17 -6.54
N ARG A 40 35.10 -15.65 -5.34
CA ARG A 40 35.47 -14.95 -4.14
C ARG A 40 36.98 -14.76 -4.29
N GLY A 41 37.38 -13.67 -4.92
CA GLY A 41 38.68 -13.12 -4.65
C GLY A 41 38.66 -12.89 -3.16
N ASP A 42 39.51 -13.53 -2.44
CA ASP A 42 39.89 -13.23 -1.07
C ASP A 42 40.56 -11.83 -1.07
N ALA A 43 39.74 -10.80 -1.43
CA ALA A 43 40.08 -9.43 -1.11
C ALA A 43 39.77 -9.28 0.38
N ALA A 44 40.80 -9.12 1.17
CA ALA A 44 40.76 -8.84 2.61
C ALA A 44 40.06 -7.50 2.95
N SER A 45 38.84 -7.35 2.49
CA SER A 45 37.86 -6.32 2.90
C SER A 45 36.44 -6.87 2.81
N ALA A 46 36.20 -8.17 2.80
CA ALA A 46 34.92 -8.74 3.13
C ALA A 46 34.59 -8.27 4.54
N GLY A 47 33.60 -7.39 4.68
CA GLY A 47 33.14 -6.90 5.97
C GLY A 47 32.93 -8.10 6.90
N ARG A 48 33.57 -8.08 8.07
CA ARG A 48 33.46 -9.16 9.05
C ARG A 48 32.01 -9.24 9.50
N ASP A 49 31.38 -10.41 9.38
CA ASP A 49 30.12 -10.69 10.05
C ASP A 49 30.42 -10.75 11.56
N TYR A 50 29.70 -9.97 12.35
CA TYR A 50 29.78 -9.95 13.81
C TYR A 50 28.72 -10.90 14.36
N ASP A 51 29.09 -12.14 14.67
CA ASP A 51 28.18 -13.09 15.33
C ASP A 51 27.95 -12.65 16.78
N VAL A 52 26.69 -12.42 17.14
CA VAL A 52 26.32 -11.93 18.48
C VAL A 52 26.77 -12.86 19.60
N ARG A 53 26.95 -14.15 19.33
CA ARG A 53 27.46 -15.14 20.30
C ARG A 53 28.93 -14.90 20.66
N GLU A 54 29.72 -14.37 19.75
CA GLU A 54 31.12 -13.99 20.03
C GLU A 54 31.20 -12.82 21.05
N PHE A 55 30.07 -12.10 21.23
CA PHE A 55 29.92 -11.01 22.19
C PHE A 55 29.15 -11.41 23.45
N GLY A 56 28.92 -12.71 23.65
CA GLY A 56 28.32 -13.27 24.84
C GLY A 56 26.81 -13.38 24.84
N ALA A 57 26.13 -13.14 23.71
CA ALA A 57 24.71 -13.41 23.58
C ALA A 57 24.45 -14.93 23.53
N THR A 58 23.43 -15.41 24.25
CA THR A 58 23.10 -16.83 24.37
C THR A 58 21.98 -17.27 23.45
N GLY A 59 20.94 -16.44 23.33
CA GLY A 59 19.77 -16.75 22.54
C GLY A 59 18.90 -17.88 23.10
N ASP A 60 18.92 -18.08 24.42
CA ASP A 60 18.20 -19.16 25.13
C ASP A 60 16.77 -18.80 25.55
N GLY A 61 16.35 -17.55 25.28
CA GLY A 61 15.02 -17.02 25.61
C GLY A 61 14.81 -16.62 27.07
N THR A 62 15.83 -16.73 27.90
CA THR A 62 15.77 -16.46 29.36
C THR A 62 16.85 -15.50 29.84
N THR A 63 18.06 -15.60 29.29
CA THR A 63 19.16 -14.70 29.59
C THR A 63 18.94 -13.34 28.96
N ASP A 64 19.21 -12.25 29.69
CA ASP A 64 19.19 -10.89 29.15
C ASP A 64 20.44 -10.69 28.26
N ASP A 65 20.26 -10.80 26.97
CA ASP A 65 21.31 -10.72 25.95
C ASP A 65 21.65 -9.27 25.56
N THR A 66 20.99 -8.26 26.12
CA THR A 66 21.08 -6.84 25.69
C THR A 66 22.53 -6.38 25.54
N ALA A 67 23.38 -6.67 26.52
CA ALA A 67 24.77 -6.19 26.50
C ALA A 67 25.59 -6.81 25.35
N GLY A 68 25.48 -8.13 25.13
CA GLY A 68 26.18 -8.82 24.07
C GLY A 68 25.70 -8.36 22.68
N LEU A 69 24.39 -8.24 22.51
CA LEU A 69 23.80 -7.77 21.26
C LEU A 69 24.23 -6.33 20.93
N GLN A 70 24.23 -5.43 21.94
CA GLN A 70 24.64 -4.05 21.72
C GLN A 70 26.14 -3.93 21.41
N GLN A 71 26.98 -4.73 22.08
CA GLN A 71 28.41 -4.77 21.80
C GLN A 71 28.73 -5.20 20.37
N ALA A 72 28.01 -6.19 19.83
CA ALA A 72 28.12 -6.59 18.42
C ALA A 72 27.73 -5.45 17.47
N ILE A 73 26.62 -4.75 17.76
CA ILE A 73 26.16 -3.60 16.98
C ILE A 73 27.18 -2.45 17.05
N ASP A 74 27.73 -2.16 18.24
CA ASP A 74 28.73 -1.11 18.44
C ASP A 74 30.04 -1.44 17.71
N ALA A 75 30.46 -2.70 17.70
CA ALA A 75 31.62 -3.15 16.93
C ALA A 75 31.42 -2.97 15.42
N ALA A 76 30.23 -3.28 14.90
CA ALA A 76 29.88 -3.07 13.50
C ALA A 76 29.78 -1.58 13.13
N ARG A 77 29.43 -0.71 14.06
CA ARG A 77 29.32 0.75 13.85
C ARG A 77 30.64 1.36 13.33
N ALA A 78 31.77 0.91 13.85
CA ALA A 78 33.08 1.51 13.55
C ALA A 78 33.50 1.32 12.07
N THR A 79 33.15 0.19 11.47
CA THR A 79 33.60 -0.19 10.12
C THR A 79 32.46 -0.29 9.10
N GLY A 80 31.22 -0.27 9.54
CA GLY A 80 30.11 -0.84 8.84
C GLY A 80 30.18 -2.38 8.89
N GLY A 81 29.10 -3.07 8.67
CA GLY A 81 29.14 -4.54 8.61
C GLY A 81 27.83 -5.19 8.98
N ILE A 82 27.85 -6.53 8.96
CA ILE A 82 26.69 -7.34 9.26
C ILE A 82 26.80 -7.85 10.70
N VAL A 83 25.80 -7.56 11.51
CA VAL A 83 25.60 -8.21 12.81
C VAL A 83 24.70 -9.42 12.57
N PHE A 84 25.26 -10.61 12.79
CA PHE A 84 24.56 -11.87 12.54
C PHE A 84 23.99 -12.44 13.82
N PHE A 85 22.70 -12.79 13.77
CA PHE A 85 21.96 -13.43 14.85
C PHE A 85 21.68 -14.89 14.48
N PRO A 86 22.43 -15.85 14.99
CA PRO A 86 22.14 -17.28 14.84
C PRO A 86 20.73 -17.66 15.31
N PRO A 87 20.24 -18.87 14.98
CA PRO A 87 18.95 -19.33 15.50
C PRO A 87 18.91 -19.28 17.03
N GLY A 88 17.84 -18.67 17.57
CA GLY A 88 17.65 -18.52 19.01
C GLY A 88 16.59 -17.45 19.34
N THR A 89 16.20 -17.40 20.61
CA THR A 89 15.37 -16.34 21.15
C THR A 89 16.21 -15.47 22.07
N TYR A 90 16.51 -14.27 21.64
CA TYR A 90 17.36 -13.32 22.36
C TYR A 90 16.47 -12.38 23.18
N LEU A 91 16.47 -12.52 24.50
CA LEU A 91 15.77 -11.63 25.40
C LEU A 91 16.54 -10.32 25.49
N THR A 92 15.93 -9.21 25.14
CA THR A 92 16.63 -7.93 25.05
C THR A 92 15.78 -6.75 25.55
N ARG A 93 16.44 -5.71 25.95
CA ARG A 93 15.86 -4.38 26.13
C ARG A 93 16.06 -3.57 24.84
N ARG A 94 16.10 -2.24 24.95
CA ARG A 94 16.35 -1.39 23.79
C ARG A 94 17.75 -1.59 23.22
N LEU A 95 17.83 -1.88 21.94
CA LEU A 95 19.07 -1.88 21.15
C LEU A 95 19.11 -0.63 20.27
N ILE A 96 20.26 0.03 20.23
CA ILE A 96 20.48 1.23 19.41
C ILE A 96 21.09 0.83 18.07
N LEU A 97 20.45 1.28 16.99
CA LEU A 97 20.84 1.02 15.61
C LEU A 97 21.53 2.26 15.01
N TYR A 98 22.62 2.04 14.34
CA TYR A 98 23.43 3.10 13.72
C TYR A 98 23.46 3.03 12.20
N SER A 99 23.86 4.12 11.57
CA SER A 99 24.08 4.17 10.12
C SER A 99 25.09 3.12 9.67
N ARG A 100 24.81 2.50 8.50
CA ARG A 100 25.65 1.48 7.86
C ARG A 100 25.85 0.19 8.67
N VAL A 101 25.04 -0.08 9.66
CA VAL A 101 24.99 -1.35 10.38
C VAL A 101 23.84 -2.19 9.79
N HIS A 102 24.14 -3.45 9.46
CA HIS A 102 23.17 -4.35 8.85
C HIS A 102 22.88 -5.50 9.81
N LEU A 103 21.63 -5.63 10.26
CA LEU A 103 21.21 -6.72 11.15
C LEU A 103 20.63 -7.86 10.32
N ARG A 104 21.11 -9.08 10.53
CA ARG A 104 20.65 -10.26 9.80
C ARG A 104 20.40 -11.43 10.75
N GLY A 105 19.17 -11.94 10.77
CA GLY A 105 18.83 -13.20 11.41
C GLY A 105 19.09 -14.42 10.54
N SER A 106 18.65 -15.57 11.02
CA SER A 106 18.71 -16.86 10.31
C SER A 106 17.36 -17.27 9.71
N GLY A 107 16.40 -16.36 9.67
CA GLY A 107 15.02 -16.55 9.24
C GLY A 107 14.03 -16.15 10.32
N GLY A 108 12.84 -15.72 9.92
CA GLY A 108 11.82 -15.17 10.83
C GLY A 108 11.44 -16.11 11.97
N ASP A 109 11.28 -17.40 11.68
CA ASP A 109 10.91 -18.39 12.72
C ASP A 109 12.12 -18.89 13.54
N ALA A 110 13.32 -18.68 13.04
CA ALA A 110 14.55 -19.19 13.64
C ALA A 110 15.20 -18.17 14.60
N THR A 111 15.12 -16.89 14.28
CA THR A 111 15.73 -15.81 15.07
C THR A 111 14.66 -14.88 15.61
N VAL A 112 14.54 -14.78 16.93
CA VAL A 112 13.59 -13.93 17.63
C VAL A 112 14.30 -12.99 18.59
N LEU A 113 14.13 -11.68 18.39
CA LEU A 113 14.45 -10.68 19.41
C LEU A 113 13.19 -10.42 20.23
N ARG A 114 13.20 -10.78 21.51
CA ARG A 114 12.06 -10.64 22.41
C ARG A 114 12.31 -9.56 23.45
N LEU A 115 11.34 -8.65 23.59
CA LEU A 115 11.44 -7.61 24.61
C LEU A 115 11.41 -8.20 26.01
N ALA A 116 12.37 -7.81 26.85
CA ALA A 116 12.45 -8.26 28.23
C ALA A 116 11.22 -7.78 29.03
N PRO A 117 10.74 -8.57 30.02
CA PRO A 117 9.62 -8.16 30.86
C PRO A 117 9.82 -6.78 31.49
N GLY A 118 8.81 -5.92 31.44
CA GLY A 118 8.82 -4.59 32.03
C GLY A 118 9.76 -3.58 31.36
N ALA A 119 10.33 -3.89 30.19
CA ALA A 119 11.26 -2.98 29.51
C ALA A 119 10.54 -1.75 28.96
N ASN A 120 9.31 -1.89 28.47
CA ASN A 120 8.44 -0.80 27.99
C ASN A 120 9.13 0.19 27.02
N THR A 121 9.90 -0.31 26.08
CA THR A 121 10.68 0.46 25.12
C THR A 121 10.58 -0.16 23.73
N ALA A 122 11.27 0.38 22.73
CA ALA A 122 11.45 -0.30 21.46
C ALA A 122 12.47 -1.44 21.61
N ILE A 123 12.29 -2.52 20.83
CA ILE A 123 13.32 -3.57 20.70
C ILE A 123 14.53 -3.01 19.96
N LEU A 124 14.29 -2.36 18.81
CA LEU A 124 15.31 -1.68 18.01
C LEU A 124 14.92 -0.22 17.81
N GLU A 125 15.85 0.68 18.04
CA GLU A 125 15.65 2.12 17.92
C GLU A 125 16.86 2.78 17.25
N SER A 126 16.64 3.67 16.29
CA SER A 126 17.72 4.44 15.70
C SER A 126 18.38 5.37 16.73
N ASP A 127 19.67 5.61 16.55
CA ASP A 127 20.45 6.47 17.46
C ASP A 127 19.75 7.82 17.68
N ARG A 128 19.61 8.22 18.94
CA ARG A 128 18.99 9.48 19.37
C ARG A 128 17.56 9.73 18.84
N PHE A 129 16.76 8.69 18.64
CA PHE A 129 15.43 8.77 18.05
C PHE A 129 14.58 9.92 18.62
N GLU A 130 14.47 10.02 19.93
CA GLU A 130 13.63 11.05 20.60
C GLU A 130 14.14 12.48 20.33
N GLN A 131 15.45 12.65 20.33
CA GLN A 131 16.07 13.96 20.08
C GLN A 131 15.87 14.36 18.62
N GLU A 132 16.17 13.46 17.69
CA GLU A 132 16.15 13.73 16.26
C GLU A 132 14.73 13.94 15.74
N THR A 133 13.77 13.15 16.24
CA THR A 133 12.34 13.30 15.92
C THR A 133 11.81 14.66 16.38
N LYS A 134 12.21 15.13 17.58
CA LYS A 134 11.78 16.43 18.10
C LYS A 134 12.42 17.60 17.34
N SER A 135 13.71 17.50 17.06
CA SER A 135 14.45 18.59 16.39
C SER A 135 14.25 18.61 14.88
N ARG A 136 13.69 17.54 14.30
CA ARG A 136 13.59 17.34 12.83
C ARG A 136 14.94 17.56 12.15
N SER A 137 16.00 17.02 12.74
CA SER A 137 17.37 17.22 12.30
C SER A 137 17.74 16.36 11.08
N ASN A 138 18.92 16.61 10.52
CA ASN A 138 19.50 15.79 9.44
C ASN A 138 20.36 14.62 9.97
N ALA A 139 20.35 14.34 11.29
CA ALA A 139 21.26 13.41 11.92
C ALA A 139 20.68 12.00 12.14
N GLY A 140 19.66 11.61 11.40
CA GLY A 140 19.03 10.29 11.49
C GLY A 140 19.97 9.15 11.06
N SER A 141 19.61 7.93 11.41
CA SER A 141 20.32 6.72 10.98
C SER A 141 20.05 6.43 9.50
N THR A 142 21.09 6.13 8.73
CA THR A 142 21.01 5.99 7.28
C THR A 142 21.76 4.77 6.76
N MET A 143 21.31 4.27 5.60
CA MET A 143 21.99 3.17 4.88
C MET A 143 22.22 1.94 5.75
N PHE A 144 21.24 1.56 6.54
CA PHE A 144 21.22 0.34 7.34
C PHE A 144 20.21 -0.67 6.78
N SER A 145 20.27 -1.90 7.24
CA SER A 145 19.24 -2.89 6.94
C SER A 145 18.91 -3.78 8.14
N ILE A 146 17.68 -4.28 8.18
CA ILE A 146 17.23 -5.28 9.16
C ILE A 146 16.48 -6.35 8.37
N ARG A 147 16.89 -7.62 8.53
CA ARG A 147 16.32 -8.69 7.73
C ARG A 147 16.34 -10.07 8.40
N ASP A 148 15.44 -10.94 7.93
CA ASP A 148 15.43 -12.38 8.28
C ASP A 148 15.28 -12.66 9.78
N LEU A 149 14.44 -11.90 10.51
CA LEU A 149 14.24 -12.10 11.94
C LEU A 149 12.84 -11.66 12.42
N THR A 150 12.50 -12.05 13.62
CA THR A 150 11.24 -11.69 14.29
C THR A 150 11.49 -10.78 15.49
N LEU A 151 10.64 -9.77 15.65
CA LEU A 151 10.57 -8.90 16.81
C LEU A 151 9.27 -9.21 17.58
N ASP A 152 9.41 -9.73 18.81
CA ASP A 152 8.31 -10.04 19.72
C ASP A 152 8.27 -9.00 20.85
N GLY A 153 7.26 -8.12 20.83
CA GLY A 153 7.09 -7.07 21.84
C GLY A 153 6.74 -7.57 23.23
N ASN A 154 6.43 -8.89 23.38
CA ASN A 154 6.18 -9.54 24.67
C ASN A 154 5.19 -8.77 25.57
N ARG A 155 4.11 -8.26 24.98
CA ARG A 155 3.16 -7.33 25.61
C ARG A 155 2.57 -7.87 26.93
N ALA A 156 2.29 -9.17 26.98
CA ALA A 156 1.70 -9.82 28.16
C ALA A 156 2.64 -9.91 29.37
N LYS A 157 3.90 -9.48 29.23
CA LYS A 157 4.93 -9.50 30.28
C LYS A 157 5.33 -8.09 30.70
N ASP A 158 4.33 -7.27 31.06
CA ASP A 158 4.49 -5.90 31.54
C ASP A 158 5.13 -4.94 30.52
N ASN A 159 4.82 -5.13 29.23
CA ASN A 159 5.25 -4.24 28.13
C ASN A 159 4.05 -3.56 27.43
N PRO A 160 3.14 -2.86 28.16
CA PRO A 160 1.94 -2.26 27.55
C PRO A 160 2.22 -1.14 26.57
N VAL A 161 3.42 -0.57 26.54
CA VAL A 161 3.82 0.53 25.64
C VAL A 161 5.11 0.21 24.86
N GLY A 162 5.49 -1.07 24.77
CA GLY A 162 6.66 -1.49 24.00
C GLY A 162 6.41 -1.44 22.49
N PHE A 163 7.46 -1.08 21.72
CA PHE A 163 7.46 -1.04 20.25
C PHE A 163 8.35 -2.14 19.68
N GLY A 164 8.11 -2.54 18.43
CA GLY A 164 9.07 -3.35 17.70
C GLY A 164 10.25 -2.53 17.20
N LEU A 165 9.98 -1.61 16.25
CA LEU A 165 10.96 -0.71 15.66
C LEU A 165 10.56 0.75 15.86
N ARG A 166 11.54 1.61 16.17
CA ARG A 166 11.41 3.07 16.12
C ARG A 166 12.58 3.64 15.32
N LEU A 167 12.28 4.14 14.13
CA LEU A 167 13.28 4.55 13.15
C LEU A 167 13.12 6.03 12.82
N TYR A 168 14.21 6.78 12.89
CA TYR A 168 14.33 8.13 12.32
C TYR A 168 15.51 8.12 11.35
N GLY A 169 15.21 8.19 10.05
CA GLY A 169 16.25 8.09 9.03
C GLY A 169 15.74 7.79 7.62
N TYR A 170 16.66 7.57 6.70
CA TYR A 170 16.39 7.31 5.28
C TYR A 170 17.38 6.33 4.66
N GLY A 171 17.10 5.88 3.43
CA GLY A 171 17.98 5.00 2.67
C GLY A 171 18.17 3.64 3.31
N TYR A 172 17.20 3.14 4.06
CA TYR A 172 17.29 1.86 4.75
C TYR A 172 16.43 0.79 4.09
N GLU A 173 16.72 -0.47 4.46
CA GLU A 173 15.98 -1.64 4.01
C GLU A 173 15.45 -2.46 5.18
N LEU A 174 14.15 -2.82 5.12
CA LEU A 174 13.53 -3.83 5.98
C LEU A 174 13.09 -4.99 5.10
N ALA A 175 13.59 -6.20 5.37
CA ALA A 175 13.28 -7.35 4.52
C ALA A 175 12.97 -8.60 5.34
N ASP A 176 11.87 -9.28 4.99
CA ASP A 176 11.47 -10.56 5.58
C ASP A 176 11.44 -10.55 7.12
N LEU A 177 10.80 -9.50 7.66
CA LEU A 177 10.62 -9.31 9.10
C LEU A 177 9.22 -9.69 9.55
N THR A 178 9.11 -10.23 10.76
CA THR A 178 7.85 -10.29 11.50
C THR A 178 7.95 -9.42 12.74
N VAL A 179 6.95 -8.54 12.97
CA VAL A 179 6.89 -7.67 14.16
C VAL A 179 5.53 -7.81 14.80
N PHE A 180 5.49 -8.34 16.00
CA PHE A 180 4.21 -8.67 16.61
C PHE A 180 4.20 -8.51 18.13
N ASN A 181 2.97 -8.56 18.70
CA ASN A 181 2.75 -8.57 20.14
C ASN A 181 3.39 -7.39 20.87
N CYS A 182 3.52 -6.24 20.18
CA CYS A 182 3.96 -4.98 20.78
C CYS A 182 2.83 -4.34 21.60
N GLY A 183 3.17 -3.64 22.66
CA GLY A 183 2.20 -2.89 23.48
C GLY A 183 1.67 -1.65 22.76
N ALA A 184 2.49 -1.05 21.92
CA ALA A 184 2.19 0.09 21.06
C ALA A 184 2.29 -0.32 19.57
N ASP A 185 2.81 0.56 18.71
CA ASP A 185 2.97 0.27 17.28
C ASP A 185 4.03 -0.82 17.02
N GLY A 186 3.80 -1.64 16.01
CA GLY A 186 4.80 -2.60 15.56
C GLY A 186 6.03 -1.90 15.00
N VAL A 187 5.83 -1.04 14.02
CA VAL A 187 6.89 -0.26 13.36
C VAL A 187 6.52 1.21 13.35
N VAL A 188 7.40 2.05 13.85
CA VAL A 188 7.37 3.50 13.69
C VAL A 188 8.54 3.90 12.82
N SER A 189 8.27 4.57 11.72
CA SER A 189 9.29 5.18 10.87
C SER A 189 8.97 6.64 10.63
N ASP A 190 9.94 7.50 10.88
CA ASP A 190 9.82 8.93 10.67
C ASP A 190 11.08 9.48 9.99
N TRP A 191 10.89 10.45 9.15
CA TRP A 191 11.95 11.24 8.55
C TRP A 191 11.38 12.52 7.96
N GLY A 192 12.06 13.60 8.16
CA GLY A 192 11.74 14.88 7.56
C GLY A 192 12.41 16.00 8.32
N THR A 193 13.06 16.90 7.60
CA THR A 193 13.72 18.04 8.19
C THR A 193 12.72 19.11 8.59
N ALA A 194 13.13 20.00 9.51
CA ALA A 194 12.37 21.22 9.78
C ALA A 194 12.27 22.08 8.51
N ALA A 195 11.17 22.82 8.37
CA ALA A 195 10.88 23.57 7.15
C ALA A 195 11.95 24.62 6.76
N ASP A 196 12.74 25.04 7.73
CA ASP A 196 13.86 25.99 7.57
C ASP A 196 15.21 25.33 7.27
N LEU A 197 15.28 24.00 7.35
CA LEU A 197 16.49 23.26 6.99
C LEU A 197 16.36 22.75 5.55
N PRO A 198 17.36 23.00 4.70
CA PRO A 198 17.34 22.45 3.36
C PRO A 198 17.42 20.90 3.44
N ALA A 199 16.37 20.24 3.04
CA ALA A 199 16.42 18.79 2.84
C ALA A 199 17.28 18.50 1.61
N PRO A 200 18.41 17.80 1.74
CA PRO A 200 19.14 17.33 0.57
C PRO A 200 18.23 16.43 -0.27
N SER A 201 18.19 16.63 -1.57
CA SER A 201 17.32 15.93 -2.52
C SER A 201 17.47 14.39 -2.54
N HIS A 202 18.52 13.87 -1.90
CA HIS A 202 18.80 12.44 -1.80
C HIS A 202 18.45 11.81 -0.42
N GLN A 203 17.85 12.58 0.48
CA GLN A 203 17.40 12.08 1.79
C GLN A 203 15.98 11.49 1.71
N MET A 204 15.84 10.46 0.92
CA MET A 204 14.57 9.80 0.64
C MET A 204 14.73 8.29 0.60
N GLU A 205 13.60 7.61 0.40
CA GLU A 205 13.45 6.17 0.23
C GLU A 205 13.79 5.31 1.45
N ALA A 206 12.82 4.50 1.82
CA ALA A 206 12.99 3.25 2.50
C ALA A 206 12.50 2.13 1.58
N ARG A 207 13.14 0.97 1.62
CA ARG A 207 12.71 -0.23 0.89
C ARG A 207 12.24 -1.27 1.89
N ILE A 208 10.96 -1.58 1.84
CA ILE A 208 10.31 -2.47 2.81
C ILE A 208 9.68 -3.62 2.05
N THR A 209 10.23 -4.82 2.24
CA THR A 209 9.80 -6.01 1.50
C THR A 209 9.50 -7.16 2.47
N GLY A 210 8.37 -7.85 2.27
CA GLY A 210 8.04 -9.03 3.06
C GLY A 210 7.81 -8.76 4.55
N LEU A 211 7.63 -7.50 4.96
CA LEU A 211 7.34 -7.15 6.35
C LEU A 211 5.95 -7.63 6.74
N ARG A 212 5.87 -8.36 7.85
CA ARG A 212 4.63 -8.79 8.48
C ARG A 212 4.48 -8.14 9.85
N THR A 213 3.37 -7.44 10.10
CA THR A 213 3.07 -6.85 11.40
C THR A 213 1.70 -7.32 11.89
N HIS A 214 1.61 -7.80 13.14
CA HIS A 214 0.33 -8.28 13.65
C HIS A 214 0.21 -8.26 15.17
N ASP A 215 -1.03 -8.28 15.64
CA ASP A 215 -1.37 -8.34 17.07
C ASP A 215 -0.72 -7.26 17.92
N ASN A 216 -0.37 -6.10 17.33
CA ASN A 216 0.18 -4.97 18.07
C ASN A 216 -0.92 -4.15 18.75
N GLY A 217 -0.57 -3.45 19.81
CA GLY A 217 -1.49 -2.62 20.61
C GLY A 217 -1.80 -1.26 19.97
N GLY A 218 -1.04 -0.84 18.99
CA GLY A 218 -1.22 0.35 18.17
C GLY A 218 -1.35 0.02 16.69
N HIS A 219 -0.72 0.83 15.85
CA HIS A 219 -0.64 0.57 14.40
C HIS A 219 0.28 -0.62 14.10
N GLY A 220 -0.01 -1.34 13.01
CA GLY A 220 0.94 -2.30 12.47
C GLY A 220 2.21 -1.58 12.00
N ILE A 221 2.01 -0.60 11.13
CA ILE A 221 3.06 0.26 10.59
C ILE A 221 2.58 1.70 10.64
N ASN A 222 3.31 2.54 11.38
CA ASN A 222 3.15 3.98 11.47
C ASN A 222 4.32 4.63 10.73
N PHE A 223 4.06 5.02 9.48
CA PHE A 223 5.08 5.50 8.55
C PHE A 223 4.87 6.97 8.21
N THR A 224 5.69 7.84 8.75
CA THR A 224 5.64 9.28 8.53
C THR A 224 6.85 9.82 7.75
N GLY A 225 7.58 8.94 7.13
CA GLY A 225 8.74 9.19 6.26
C GLY A 225 9.79 8.08 6.37
N PRO A 226 10.75 8.07 5.46
CA PRO A 226 11.06 9.03 4.39
C PRO A 226 10.08 8.96 3.21
N HIS A 227 10.04 10.03 2.40
CA HIS A 227 9.22 10.09 1.18
C HIS A 227 9.76 9.20 0.05
N ASP A 228 8.94 9.01 -1.00
CA ASP A 228 9.26 8.18 -2.18
C ASP A 228 9.65 6.73 -1.85
N SER A 229 9.20 6.25 -0.69
CA SER A 229 9.51 4.91 -0.20
C SER A 229 8.71 3.83 -0.93
N MET A 230 9.15 2.58 -0.81
CA MET A 230 8.51 1.44 -1.44
C MET A 230 8.20 0.33 -0.43
N PHE A 231 6.95 -0.14 -0.45
CA PHE A 231 6.50 -1.34 0.25
C PHE A 231 6.14 -2.42 -0.76
N LEU A 232 6.71 -3.60 -0.61
CA LEU A 232 6.47 -4.72 -1.50
C LEU A 232 6.10 -5.99 -0.72
N ASN A 233 4.97 -6.62 -1.06
CA ASN A 233 4.52 -7.88 -0.44
C ASN A 233 4.43 -7.82 1.09
N CYS A 234 4.05 -6.68 1.66
CA CYS A 234 3.91 -6.51 3.11
C CYS A 234 2.52 -6.89 3.59
N ILE A 235 2.43 -7.43 4.81
CA ILE A 235 1.17 -7.86 5.42
C ILE A 235 1.02 -7.21 6.80
N SER A 236 -0.17 -6.65 7.08
CA SER A 236 -0.47 -6.04 8.38
C SER A 236 -1.86 -6.46 8.86
N PHE A 237 -1.96 -7.17 10.00
CA PHE A 237 -3.23 -7.72 10.43
C PHE A 237 -3.43 -7.76 11.95
N GLN A 238 -4.71 -7.72 12.37
CA GLN A 238 -5.12 -7.84 13.77
C GLN A 238 -4.43 -6.86 14.74
N ASN A 239 -3.96 -5.70 14.24
CA ASN A 239 -3.45 -4.64 15.09
C ASN A 239 -4.62 -3.88 15.74
N ALA A 240 -4.42 -3.20 16.86
CA ALA A 240 -5.49 -2.46 17.51
C ALA A 240 -5.75 -1.09 16.87
N GLY A 241 -4.78 -0.57 16.12
CA GLY A 241 -4.90 0.65 15.32
C GLY A 241 -5.04 0.35 13.84
N THR A 242 -4.43 1.17 13.02
CA THR A 242 -4.39 1.03 11.55
C THR A 242 -3.38 -0.03 11.11
N GLY A 243 -3.69 -0.77 10.06
CA GLY A 243 -2.74 -1.71 9.46
C GLY A 243 -1.52 -1.00 8.89
N PHE A 244 -1.74 -0.17 7.87
CA PHE A 244 -0.73 0.72 7.27
C PHE A 244 -1.18 2.17 7.43
N HIS A 245 -0.57 2.90 8.35
CA HIS A 245 -0.77 4.33 8.54
C HIS A 245 0.37 5.10 7.87
N LEU A 246 0.08 5.74 6.74
CA LEU A 246 1.04 6.54 5.97
C LEU A 246 0.66 8.02 6.07
N ALA A 247 1.48 8.81 6.76
CA ALA A 247 1.18 10.22 7.05
C ALA A 247 2.45 11.10 6.97
N GLY A 248 2.31 12.36 7.32
CA GLY A 248 3.45 13.27 7.46
C GLY A 248 4.25 13.42 6.17
N ASN A 249 5.52 13.07 6.24
CA ASN A 249 6.48 13.19 5.14
C ASN A 249 6.60 11.90 4.29
N SER A 250 5.60 11.03 4.30
CA SER A 250 5.58 9.80 3.48
C SER A 250 5.02 9.99 2.07
N TYR A 251 4.96 11.22 1.58
CA TYR A 251 4.44 11.51 0.23
C TYR A 251 5.21 10.74 -0.87
N GLY A 252 4.52 10.45 -1.97
CA GLY A 252 5.10 9.70 -3.08
C GLY A 252 5.36 8.21 -2.81
N THR A 253 5.07 7.71 -1.62
CA THR A 253 5.27 6.29 -1.28
C THR A 253 4.44 5.37 -2.16
N LEU A 254 5.07 4.30 -2.67
CA LEU A 254 4.45 3.28 -3.49
C LEU A 254 4.31 1.96 -2.71
N MET A 255 3.10 1.44 -2.65
CA MET A 255 2.79 0.12 -2.08
C MET A 255 2.35 -0.85 -3.16
N VAL A 256 2.96 -2.02 -3.23
CA VAL A 256 2.64 -3.05 -4.24
C VAL A 256 2.39 -4.39 -3.56
N ASN A 257 1.28 -5.04 -3.90
CA ASN A 257 0.89 -6.34 -3.36
C ASN A 257 0.83 -6.38 -1.82
N CYS A 258 0.48 -5.26 -1.17
CA CYS A 258 0.35 -5.23 0.27
C CYS A 258 -1.05 -5.66 0.71
N HIS A 259 -1.13 -6.38 1.83
CA HIS A 259 -2.38 -6.90 2.37
C HIS A 259 -2.58 -6.47 3.82
N ALA A 260 -3.74 -5.89 4.12
CA ALA A 260 -4.13 -5.59 5.49
C ALA A 260 -5.49 -6.19 5.81
N TRP A 261 -5.62 -6.86 6.98
CA TRP A 261 -6.86 -7.49 7.36
C TRP A 261 -7.06 -7.61 8.88
N GLY A 262 -8.30 -7.78 9.27
CA GLY A 262 -8.67 -8.11 10.64
C GLY A 262 -9.58 -7.11 11.31
N ILE A 263 -10.64 -7.60 11.94
CA ILE A 263 -11.69 -6.78 12.57
C ILE A 263 -11.24 -5.95 13.77
N ARG A 264 -10.04 -6.20 14.30
CA ARG A 264 -9.44 -5.36 15.34
C ARG A 264 -8.82 -4.09 14.78
N GLN A 265 -8.50 -4.07 13.48
CA GLN A 265 -7.97 -2.88 12.81
C GLN A 265 -9.12 -1.94 12.49
N ASP A 266 -9.04 -0.71 12.99
CA ASP A 266 -10.00 0.34 12.69
C ASP A 266 -9.94 0.73 11.21
N VAL A 267 -8.74 0.77 10.65
CA VAL A 267 -8.48 1.06 9.24
C VAL A 267 -7.44 0.09 8.70
N SER A 268 -7.66 -0.48 7.52
CA SER A 268 -6.64 -1.32 6.88
C SER A 268 -5.51 -0.47 6.28
N PHE A 269 -5.84 0.52 5.44
CA PHE A 269 -4.88 1.45 4.83
C PHE A 269 -5.31 2.89 5.06
N GLU A 270 -4.47 3.70 5.68
CA GLU A 270 -4.69 5.14 5.84
C GLU A 270 -3.67 5.93 5.03
N LEU A 271 -4.17 6.61 3.99
CA LEU A 271 -3.39 7.40 3.04
C LEU A 271 -3.48 8.87 3.44
N ALA A 272 -2.68 9.26 4.42
CA ALA A 272 -2.69 10.60 5.04
C ALA A 272 -1.49 11.46 4.63
N ALA A 273 -0.86 11.15 3.49
CA ALA A 273 0.11 11.99 2.80
C ALA A 273 -0.20 12.02 1.30
N SER A 274 0.25 13.08 0.62
CA SER A 274 -0.05 13.29 -0.81
C SER A 274 0.70 12.31 -1.71
N GLY A 275 0.07 11.91 -2.83
CA GLY A 275 0.72 11.13 -3.88
C GLY A 275 0.98 9.66 -3.52
N ILE A 276 0.45 9.15 -2.41
CA ILE A 276 0.61 7.72 -2.08
C ILE A 276 -0.06 6.87 -3.14
N GLY A 277 0.68 5.87 -3.66
CA GLY A 277 0.19 4.90 -4.63
C GLY A 277 0.06 3.51 -4.03
N CYS A 278 -1.11 2.87 -4.20
CA CYS A 278 -1.33 1.47 -3.87
C CYS A 278 -1.70 0.72 -5.16
N VAL A 279 -0.95 -0.32 -5.49
CA VAL A 279 -1.16 -1.13 -6.69
C VAL A 279 -1.32 -2.59 -6.28
N ASN A 280 -2.40 -3.22 -6.72
CA ASN A 280 -2.75 -4.60 -6.37
C ASN A 280 -2.74 -4.87 -4.85
N CYS A 281 -3.13 -3.86 -4.06
CA CYS A 281 -3.24 -4.00 -2.61
C CYS A 281 -4.61 -4.55 -2.23
N TYR A 282 -4.66 -5.23 -1.09
CA TYR A 282 -5.86 -5.88 -0.59
C TYR A 282 -6.19 -5.40 0.83
N ALA A 283 -7.34 -4.75 0.99
CA ALA A 283 -7.92 -4.41 2.28
C ALA A 283 -9.05 -5.39 2.59
N ASP A 284 -8.93 -6.16 3.67
CA ASP A 284 -9.85 -7.25 3.99
C ASP A 284 -10.32 -7.16 5.44
N LEU A 285 -11.62 -7.33 5.65
CA LEU A 285 -12.23 -7.51 6.97
C LEU A 285 -11.82 -6.45 8.01
N ALA A 286 -11.65 -5.18 7.60
CA ALA A 286 -11.39 -4.09 8.57
C ALA A 286 -12.55 -3.92 9.55
N GLY A 287 -12.27 -3.47 10.76
CA GLY A 287 -13.30 -3.17 11.77
C GLY A 287 -14.12 -1.93 11.44
N GLY A 288 -13.52 -0.96 10.76
CA GLY A 288 -14.15 0.31 10.40
C GLY A 288 -14.04 0.64 8.92
N VAL A 289 -12.83 0.84 8.39
CA VAL A 289 -12.60 1.36 7.04
C VAL A 289 -11.54 0.53 6.32
N GLY A 290 -11.82 0.12 5.09
CA GLY A 290 -10.83 -0.55 4.25
C GLY A 290 -9.69 0.39 3.85
N VAL A 291 -10.02 1.49 3.17
CA VAL A 291 -9.04 2.49 2.73
C VAL A 291 -9.54 3.88 3.11
N ARG A 292 -8.79 4.59 3.93
CA ARG A 292 -9.08 5.98 4.29
C ARG A 292 -8.11 6.93 3.57
N ILE A 293 -8.65 7.96 2.93
CA ILE A 293 -7.89 8.94 2.15
C ILE A 293 -8.17 10.33 2.73
N SER A 294 -7.10 11.01 3.18
CA SER A 294 -7.20 12.35 3.77
C SER A 294 -6.29 13.38 3.08
N ARG A 295 -5.68 13.01 1.95
CA ARG A 295 -4.79 13.87 1.18
C ARG A 295 -5.01 13.72 -0.32
N ASN A 296 -4.46 14.66 -1.10
CA ASN A 296 -4.63 14.72 -2.54
C ASN A 296 -3.71 13.74 -3.29
N ASP A 297 -4.04 13.51 -4.56
CA ASP A 297 -3.26 12.76 -5.54
C ASP A 297 -2.95 11.30 -5.16
N CYS A 298 -3.73 10.71 -4.25
CA CYS A 298 -3.59 9.31 -3.90
C CYS A 298 -4.07 8.40 -5.04
N ARG A 299 -3.58 7.17 -5.07
CA ARG A 299 -3.93 6.17 -6.08
C ARG A 299 -4.20 4.83 -5.42
N TRP A 300 -5.32 4.22 -5.78
CA TRP A 300 -5.68 2.84 -5.40
C TRP A 300 -6.04 2.09 -6.67
N LEU A 301 -5.09 1.37 -7.24
CA LEU A 301 -5.18 0.79 -8.59
C LEU A 301 -5.11 -0.73 -8.57
N ALA A 302 -5.98 -1.38 -9.34
CA ALA A 302 -6.07 -2.83 -9.43
C ALA A 302 -6.23 -3.51 -8.05
N GLY A 303 -6.75 -2.77 -7.07
CA GLY A 303 -6.87 -3.23 -5.71
C GLY A 303 -8.19 -3.97 -5.46
N TYR A 304 -8.29 -4.50 -4.25
CA TYR A 304 -9.47 -5.20 -3.77
C TYR A 304 -9.81 -4.75 -2.35
N VAL A 305 -11.09 -4.48 -2.10
CA VAL A 305 -11.59 -4.12 -0.77
C VAL A 305 -12.73 -5.04 -0.41
N GLN A 306 -12.60 -5.76 0.68
CA GLN A 306 -13.64 -6.62 1.21
C GLN A 306 -13.97 -6.23 2.65
N GLY A 307 -15.22 -5.91 2.90
CA GLY A 307 -15.74 -5.68 4.23
C GLY A 307 -16.03 -6.99 4.96
N ALA A 308 -16.11 -6.94 6.29
CA ALA A 308 -16.49 -8.07 7.14
C ALA A 308 -18.01 -8.31 7.14
N ASN A 309 -18.77 -7.42 6.50
CA ASN A 309 -20.22 -7.51 6.40
C ASN A 309 -20.92 -7.56 7.76
N HIS A 310 -20.32 -6.99 8.80
CA HIS A 310 -20.94 -6.86 10.10
C HIS A 310 -21.58 -5.50 10.26
N ALA A 311 -22.79 -5.47 10.82
CA ALA A 311 -23.49 -4.26 11.17
C ALA A 311 -23.16 -3.89 12.62
N GLY A 312 -22.49 -2.78 12.81
CA GLY A 312 -22.24 -2.21 14.12
C GLY A 312 -22.01 -0.69 14.02
N PRO A 313 -22.00 0.05 15.10
CA PRO A 313 -21.79 1.49 15.06
C PRO A 313 -20.41 1.85 14.46
N GLY A 314 -20.40 2.72 13.46
CA GLY A 314 -19.18 3.19 12.80
C GLY A 314 -18.55 2.19 11.81
N THR A 315 -19.32 1.23 11.37
CA THR A 315 -18.85 0.07 10.64
C THR A 315 -18.68 0.25 9.16
N GLU A 316 -17.79 -0.46 8.68
CA GLU A 316 -17.39 -0.90 7.36
C GLU A 316 -17.76 0.01 6.20
N ILE A 317 -16.83 0.90 5.95
CA ILE A 317 -16.76 1.67 4.72
C ILE A 317 -15.62 1.09 3.89
N GLY A 318 -15.88 0.82 2.62
CA GLY A 318 -14.84 0.30 1.73
C GLY A 318 -13.72 1.31 1.52
N ILE A 319 -14.05 2.46 0.90
CA ILE A 319 -13.14 3.59 0.72
C ILE A 319 -13.78 4.85 1.28
N GLN A 320 -13.06 5.56 2.15
CA GLN A 320 -13.53 6.78 2.79
C GLN A 320 -12.60 7.96 2.49
N PHE A 321 -13.19 9.05 2.03
CA PHE A 321 -12.54 10.35 1.94
C PHE A 321 -12.88 11.17 3.18
N VAL A 322 -11.86 11.68 3.86
CA VAL A 322 -12.03 12.50 5.06
C VAL A 322 -11.28 13.82 4.92
N ALA A 323 -11.68 14.82 5.69
CA ALA A 323 -10.96 16.08 5.79
C ALA A 323 -9.51 15.84 6.24
N GLY A 324 -8.57 16.35 5.46
CA GLY A 324 -7.16 16.35 5.82
C GLY A 324 -6.79 17.50 6.75
N ALA A 325 -5.58 17.47 7.26
CA ALA A 325 -5.02 18.56 8.08
C ALA A 325 -4.83 19.88 7.31
N LYS A 326 -4.92 19.84 5.96
CA LYS A 326 -4.76 21.00 5.08
C LYS A 326 -6.01 21.18 4.22
N PRO A 327 -6.90 22.13 4.55
CA PRO A 327 -8.11 22.38 3.78
C PRO A 327 -7.86 22.77 2.32
N GLU A 328 -6.71 23.39 2.04
CA GLU A 328 -6.30 23.77 0.68
C GLU A 328 -5.87 22.59 -0.20
N GLU A 329 -5.65 21.43 0.40
CA GLU A 329 -5.30 20.19 -0.29
C GLU A 329 -6.37 19.11 0.03
N PRO A 330 -7.59 19.25 -0.51
CA PRO A 330 -8.68 18.32 -0.20
C PRO A 330 -8.37 16.91 -0.68
N ALA A 331 -8.89 15.93 0.02
CA ALA A 331 -8.69 14.53 -0.31
C ALA A 331 -9.16 14.21 -1.73
N SER A 332 -8.27 13.63 -2.53
CA SER A 332 -8.56 13.20 -3.90
C SER A 332 -7.80 11.95 -4.29
N ALA A 333 -8.36 11.16 -5.20
CA ALA A 333 -7.69 9.95 -5.65
C ALA A 333 -8.07 9.50 -7.06
N THR A 334 -7.18 8.73 -7.67
CA THR A 334 -7.50 7.85 -8.79
C THR A 334 -7.73 6.44 -8.27
N ILE A 335 -8.92 5.90 -8.46
CA ILE A 335 -9.34 4.60 -7.96
C ILE A 335 -9.75 3.70 -9.13
N ASP A 336 -9.20 2.48 -9.14
CA ASP A 336 -9.65 1.38 -10.00
C ASP A 336 -9.65 0.09 -9.17
N THR A 337 -10.83 -0.41 -8.79
CA THR A 337 -10.91 -1.43 -7.75
C THR A 337 -12.19 -2.28 -7.81
N GLN A 338 -12.15 -3.39 -7.08
CA GLN A 338 -13.36 -4.14 -6.71
C GLN A 338 -13.64 -3.92 -5.22
N ILE A 339 -14.92 -3.67 -4.88
CA ILE A 339 -15.37 -3.47 -3.49
C ILE A 339 -16.51 -4.44 -3.20
N ARG A 340 -16.42 -5.17 -2.09
CA ARG A 340 -17.43 -6.17 -1.69
C ARG A 340 -17.78 -6.07 -0.21
N ASN A 341 -19.01 -6.44 0.11
CA ASN A 341 -19.48 -6.76 1.47
C ASN A 341 -19.25 -5.66 2.51
N CYS A 342 -19.26 -4.39 2.13
CA CYS A 342 -19.18 -3.29 3.08
C CYS A 342 -20.57 -3.02 3.68
N ALA A 343 -20.68 -2.96 5.01
CA ALA A 343 -21.97 -2.86 5.68
C ALA A 343 -22.63 -1.48 5.52
N THR A 344 -21.84 -0.40 5.53
CA THR A 344 -22.33 0.98 5.50
C THR A 344 -22.24 1.59 4.11
N ALA A 345 -21.05 1.64 3.52
CA ALA A 345 -20.83 2.25 2.21
C ALA A 345 -19.68 1.57 1.47
N ALA A 346 -19.81 1.43 0.15
CA ALA A 346 -18.68 1.03 -0.69
C ALA A 346 -17.66 2.18 -0.80
N ILE A 347 -18.16 3.40 -1.05
CA ILE A 347 -17.34 4.63 -1.11
C ILE A 347 -18.12 5.74 -0.40
N ASP A 348 -17.43 6.38 0.55
CA ASP A 348 -17.91 7.56 1.28
C ASP A 348 -16.96 8.73 1.00
N PHE A 349 -17.50 9.78 0.38
CA PHE A 349 -16.71 10.96 0.05
C PHE A 349 -16.55 11.96 1.22
N GLY A 350 -17.29 11.78 2.30
CA GLY A 350 -17.23 12.71 3.42
C GLY A 350 -17.63 14.15 3.06
N ALA A 351 -17.18 15.10 3.86
CA ALA A 351 -17.49 16.52 3.69
C ALA A 351 -16.45 17.27 2.83
N ASP A 352 -15.21 16.85 2.85
CA ASP A 352 -14.07 17.53 2.20
C ASP A 352 -13.62 16.77 0.96
N ARG A 353 -13.82 17.38 -0.21
CA ARG A 353 -13.74 16.66 -1.50
C ARG A 353 -12.86 17.40 -2.48
N GLY A 354 -11.83 16.70 -2.94
CA GLY A 354 -11.10 17.05 -4.14
C GLY A 354 -11.64 16.35 -5.38
N MET A 355 -11.12 16.74 -6.54
CA MET A 355 -11.43 16.06 -7.79
C MET A 355 -10.87 14.64 -7.78
N SER A 356 -11.73 13.65 -8.03
CA SER A 356 -11.33 12.24 -8.08
C SER A 356 -11.80 11.55 -9.35
N SER A 357 -11.01 10.56 -9.80
CA SER A 357 -11.38 9.67 -10.91
C SER A 357 -11.58 8.26 -10.34
N ILE A 358 -12.80 7.72 -10.44
CA ILE A 358 -13.14 6.45 -9.80
C ILE A 358 -13.74 5.50 -10.82
N ARG A 359 -13.16 4.31 -10.92
CA ARG A 359 -13.71 3.15 -11.59
C ARG A 359 -13.81 2.02 -10.58
N ALA A 360 -15.01 1.62 -10.20
CA ALA A 360 -15.21 0.59 -9.21
C ALA A 360 -16.24 -0.45 -9.65
N THR A 361 -15.94 -1.73 -9.40
CA THR A 361 -16.89 -2.82 -9.50
C THR A 361 -17.40 -3.15 -8.10
N LEU A 362 -18.69 -2.97 -7.87
CA LEU A 362 -19.32 -3.22 -6.58
C LEU A 362 -20.03 -4.58 -6.58
N SER A 363 -19.77 -5.39 -5.59
CA SER A 363 -20.47 -6.66 -5.37
C SER A 363 -20.87 -6.76 -3.90
N GLN A 364 -22.17 -6.78 -3.65
CA GLN A 364 -22.73 -6.92 -2.32
C GLN A 364 -23.77 -8.03 -2.31
N PRO A 365 -23.40 -9.28 -2.00
CA PRO A 365 -24.37 -10.30 -1.69
C PRO A 365 -25.11 -9.87 -0.41
N GLY A 366 -26.46 -9.87 -0.48
CA GLY A 366 -27.28 -9.53 0.70
C GLY A 366 -26.97 -10.45 1.86
N LEU A 367 -26.83 -9.88 3.03
CA LEU A 367 -26.82 -10.65 4.26
C LEU A 367 -28.18 -11.33 4.45
N PRO A 368 -28.25 -12.65 4.65
CA PRO A 368 -29.46 -13.29 5.14
C PRO A 368 -29.80 -12.70 6.51
N GLY A 369 -30.95 -12.06 6.63
CA GLY A 369 -31.51 -11.59 7.91
C GLY A 369 -31.28 -10.13 8.25
N VAL A 370 -30.53 -9.33 7.48
CA VAL A 370 -30.38 -7.89 7.69
C VAL A 370 -31.11 -7.14 6.56
N ALA A 371 -32.37 -6.85 6.77
CA ALA A 371 -33.15 -6.08 5.81
C ALA A 371 -32.58 -4.66 5.64
N GLY A 372 -32.15 -4.34 4.44
CA GLY A 372 -31.87 -2.96 4.02
C GLY A 372 -30.47 -2.43 4.21
N THR A 373 -29.50 -3.20 4.70
CA THR A 373 -28.15 -2.68 5.02
C THR A 373 -27.05 -2.98 3.99
N GLY A 374 -27.26 -3.90 3.07
CA GLY A 374 -26.30 -4.17 1.98
C GLY A 374 -26.40 -3.13 0.86
N ARG A 375 -26.10 -1.87 1.10
CA ARG A 375 -26.20 -0.81 0.11
C ARG A 375 -24.81 -0.50 -0.42
N GLY A 376 -24.59 -0.75 -1.73
CA GLY A 376 -23.51 -0.14 -2.47
C GLY A 376 -23.72 1.37 -2.57
N TRP A 377 -23.54 2.07 -1.44
CA TRP A 377 -23.71 3.51 -1.40
C TRP A 377 -22.40 4.18 -1.81
N ILE A 378 -22.52 5.11 -2.72
CA ILE A 378 -21.46 6.05 -3.09
C ILE A 378 -21.93 7.41 -2.64
N GLY A 379 -21.22 8.03 -1.72
CA GLY A 379 -21.48 9.39 -1.27
C GLY A 379 -21.33 10.41 -2.40
N GLU A 380 -21.67 11.65 -2.15
CA GLU A 380 -21.60 12.71 -3.16
C GLU A 380 -20.16 13.03 -3.54
N PRO A 381 -19.71 12.79 -4.79
CA PRO A 381 -18.41 13.21 -5.26
C PRO A 381 -18.35 14.74 -5.44
N ALA A 382 -17.16 15.31 -5.49
CA ALA A 382 -16.99 16.69 -5.92
C ALA A 382 -17.57 16.90 -7.34
N SER A 383 -18.10 18.07 -7.62
CA SER A 383 -18.86 18.36 -8.87
C SER A 383 -18.08 18.09 -10.16
N ASN A 384 -16.76 18.09 -10.10
CA ASN A 384 -15.86 17.81 -11.23
C ASN A 384 -15.20 16.39 -11.18
N SER A 385 -15.62 15.55 -10.24
CA SER A 385 -15.14 14.16 -10.17
C SER A 385 -15.76 13.30 -11.28
N GLN A 386 -14.96 12.38 -11.82
CA GLN A 386 -15.41 11.37 -12.77
C GLN A 386 -15.63 10.05 -12.02
N VAL A 387 -16.84 9.54 -12.02
CA VAL A 387 -17.18 8.29 -11.34
C VAL A 387 -17.82 7.33 -12.34
N ALA A 388 -17.14 6.21 -12.60
CA ALA A 388 -17.67 5.10 -13.37
C ALA A 388 -17.80 3.88 -12.47
N VAL A 389 -19.03 3.42 -12.26
CA VAL A 389 -19.30 2.26 -11.40
C VAL A 389 -19.95 1.16 -12.20
N THR A 390 -19.34 -0.01 -12.16
CA THR A 390 -19.95 -1.24 -12.70
C THR A 390 -20.50 -2.05 -11.54
N HIS A 391 -21.80 -2.27 -11.51
CA HIS A 391 -22.47 -3.09 -10.52
C HIS A 391 -22.58 -4.53 -11.02
N GLY A 392 -21.91 -5.45 -10.36
CA GLY A 392 -22.09 -6.89 -10.57
C GLY A 392 -23.39 -7.33 -9.90
N LEU A 393 -24.47 -7.42 -10.65
CA LEU A 393 -25.75 -7.92 -10.15
C LEU A 393 -25.68 -9.45 -9.99
N SER A 394 -25.39 -9.93 -8.81
CA SER A 394 -25.64 -11.33 -8.47
C SER A 394 -27.04 -11.57 -7.90
N HIS A 395 -27.86 -10.51 -7.74
CA HIS A 395 -29.23 -10.63 -7.22
C HIS A 395 -30.20 -9.66 -7.92
N PRO A 396 -31.31 -10.13 -8.48
CA PRO A 396 -32.24 -9.33 -9.29
C PRO A 396 -33.04 -8.26 -8.51
N SER A 397 -32.93 -8.20 -7.19
CA SER A 397 -33.75 -7.31 -6.35
C SER A 397 -33.02 -6.11 -5.76
N LYS A 398 -31.77 -5.82 -6.15
CA LYS A 398 -31.03 -4.69 -5.58
C LYS A 398 -30.70 -3.64 -6.63
N ASN A 399 -31.41 -2.53 -6.52
CA ASN A 399 -31.13 -1.35 -7.31
C ASN A 399 -29.86 -0.66 -6.78
N LEU A 400 -29.00 -0.23 -7.69
CA LEU A 400 -27.97 0.75 -7.38
C LEU A 400 -28.67 2.05 -6.98
N VAL A 401 -28.66 2.41 -5.71
CA VAL A 401 -29.11 3.72 -5.28
C VAL A 401 -27.90 4.63 -5.30
N VAL A 402 -27.76 5.36 -6.39
CA VAL A 402 -26.83 6.47 -6.45
C VAL A 402 -27.50 7.65 -5.77
N ARG A 403 -27.00 8.04 -4.60
CA ARG A 403 -27.32 9.33 -4.01
C ARG A 403 -26.11 10.22 -4.24
N PRO A 404 -26.09 10.96 -5.24
CA PRO A 404 -26.34 12.39 -5.29
C PRO A 404 -27.22 12.76 -6.47
N ALA A 405 -27.62 14.02 -6.49
CA ALA A 405 -28.11 14.63 -7.71
C ALA A 405 -27.06 14.47 -8.81
N PHE A 406 -27.44 13.95 -9.96
CA PHE A 406 -26.62 14.08 -11.16
C PHE A 406 -26.85 15.49 -11.70
N ASP A 407 -25.83 16.32 -11.65
CA ASP A 407 -25.81 17.56 -12.40
C ASP A 407 -25.60 17.22 -13.88
N LEU A 408 -26.67 17.08 -14.59
CA LEU A 408 -26.64 16.99 -16.03
C LEU A 408 -26.60 18.41 -16.60
N ARG A 409 -25.44 18.84 -17.09
CA ARG A 409 -25.36 20.10 -17.84
C ARG A 409 -26.14 19.98 -19.12
N ALA A 410 -26.89 21.03 -19.45
CA ALA A 410 -27.57 21.11 -20.73
C ALA A 410 -26.54 20.97 -21.88
N GLN A 411 -26.87 20.13 -22.83
CA GLN A 411 -26.03 19.83 -24.00
C GLN A 411 -26.93 19.68 -25.22
N GLU A 412 -26.32 19.65 -26.40
CA GLU A 412 -27.03 19.25 -27.60
C GLU A 412 -27.54 17.81 -27.44
N THR A 413 -28.61 17.47 -28.18
CA THR A 413 -29.15 16.12 -28.14
C THR A 413 -28.11 15.11 -28.52
N PRO A 414 -27.64 14.23 -27.62
CA PRO A 414 -26.58 13.28 -27.92
C PRO A 414 -27.06 12.23 -28.92
N ASP A 415 -26.14 11.52 -29.59
CA ASP A 415 -26.47 10.41 -30.49
C ASP A 415 -27.33 9.33 -29.82
N ALA A 416 -28.11 8.61 -30.61
CA ALA A 416 -28.91 7.50 -30.13
C ALA A 416 -28.00 6.41 -29.50
N PRO A 417 -28.38 5.85 -28.33
CA PRO A 417 -27.66 4.73 -27.75
C PRO A 417 -27.87 3.44 -28.55
N GLY A 418 -27.03 2.44 -28.34
CA GLY A 418 -27.18 1.11 -28.93
C GLY A 418 -28.43 0.37 -28.43
N GLU A 419 -28.79 -0.71 -29.08
CA GLU A 419 -29.93 -1.57 -28.69
C GLU A 419 -29.83 -2.01 -27.22
N GLY A 420 -30.96 -2.06 -26.53
CA GLY A 420 -31.04 -2.47 -25.12
C GLY A 420 -30.59 -1.42 -24.10
N SER A 421 -30.22 -0.21 -24.54
CA SER A 421 -29.82 0.87 -23.68
C SER A 421 -30.64 2.14 -23.90
N VAL A 422 -30.62 3.06 -22.93
CA VAL A 422 -31.19 4.41 -23.05
C VAL A 422 -30.16 5.42 -22.58
N ARG A 423 -30.20 6.63 -23.11
CA ARG A 423 -29.29 7.71 -22.73
C ARG A 423 -30.04 8.85 -22.06
N MET A 424 -29.74 9.15 -20.80
CA MET A 424 -30.27 10.31 -20.09
C MET A 424 -29.38 11.53 -20.34
N PHE A 425 -29.98 12.70 -20.54
CA PHE A 425 -29.28 13.96 -20.77
C PHE A 425 -30.18 15.15 -20.41
N ALA A 426 -29.56 16.29 -20.11
CA ALA A 426 -30.25 17.55 -20.01
C ALA A 426 -30.07 18.36 -21.31
N ARG A 427 -31.09 19.11 -21.71
CA ARG A 427 -31.01 20.08 -22.81
C ARG A 427 -31.74 21.35 -22.47
N GLU A 428 -31.39 22.44 -23.11
CA GLU A 428 -32.18 23.67 -23.06
C GLU A 428 -33.14 23.77 -24.24
N VAL A 429 -34.39 24.12 -23.96
CA VAL A 429 -35.41 24.40 -24.96
C VAL A 429 -36.13 25.66 -24.54
N ASN A 430 -36.04 26.73 -25.35
CA ASN A 430 -36.65 28.03 -25.08
C ASN A 430 -36.27 28.65 -23.72
N GLY A 431 -35.05 28.44 -23.27
CA GLY A 431 -34.53 28.96 -21.98
C GLY A 431 -34.91 28.14 -20.77
N ALA A 432 -35.55 26.98 -20.93
CA ALA A 432 -35.90 26.06 -19.85
C ALA A 432 -35.08 24.77 -19.97
N THR A 433 -34.54 24.28 -18.86
CA THR A 433 -33.79 23.01 -18.78
C THR A 433 -34.77 21.83 -18.76
N GLN A 434 -34.58 20.89 -19.64
CA GLN A 434 -35.32 19.64 -19.71
C GLN A 434 -34.44 18.42 -19.45
N LEU A 435 -34.85 17.55 -18.54
CA LEU A 435 -34.29 16.21 -18.39
C LEU A 435 -34.93 15.26 -19.40
N CYS A 436 -34.13 14.65 -20.23
CA CYS A 436 -34.57 13.84 -21.36
C CYS A 436 -33.96 12.44 -21.33
N VAL A 437 -34.69 11.50 -21.97
CA VAL A 437 -34.16 10.16 -22.29
C VAL A 437 -34.22 9.98 -23.80
N ARG A 438 -33.11 9.54 -24.40
CA ARG A 438 -33.05 9.11 -25.81
C ARG A 438 -33.00 7.59 -25.90
N PHE A 439 -33.82 7.05 -26.78
CA PHE A 439 -33.93 5.63 -27.07
C PHE A 439 -33.10 5.22 -28.30
N PRO A 440 -32.85 3.92 -28.53
CA PRO A 440 -32.11 3.44 -29.67
C PRO A 440 -32.71 3.81 -31.03
N ASP A 441 -34.04 3.93 -31.11
CA ASP A 441 -34.79 4.36 -32.29
C ASP A 441 -34.66 5.87 -32.57
N GLY A 442 -33.88 6.59 -31.78
CA GLY A 442 -33.71 8.03 -31.88
C GLY A 442 -34.79 8.86 -31.17
N THR A 443 -35.85 8.23 -30.65
CA THR A 443 -36.92 8.92 -29.91
C THR A 443 -36.37 9.60 -28.67
N VAL A 444 -36.80 10.82 -28.39
CA VAL A 444 -36.48 11.56 -27.17
C VAL A 444 -37.76 11.78 -26.37
N ARG A 445 -37.74 11.40 -25.09
CA ARG A 445 -38.84 11.73 -24.15
C ARG A 445 -38.34 12.66 -23.08
N VAL A 446 -39.13 13.67 -22.76
CA VAL A 446 -38.88 14.56 -21.62
C VAL A 446 -39.41 13.89 -20.38
N LEU A 447 -38.58 13.75 -19.36
CA LEU A 447 -38.93 13.18 -18.06
C LEU A 447 -39.34 14.27 -17.07
N ALA A 448 -38.65 15.41 -17.11
CA ALA A 448 -38.92 16.59 -16.29
C ALA A 448 -38.41 17.85 -17.01
N GLY A 449 -39.01 19.00 -16.72
CA GLY A 449 -38.58 20.30 -17.24
C GLY A 449 -39.02 21.40 -16.27
N GLU A 450 -38.28 22.51 -16.31
CA GLU A 450 -38.72 23.71 -15.65
C GLU A 450 -39.99 24.20 -16.39
N GLY A 451 -41.07 24.43 -15.62
CA GLY A 451 -42.35 24.87 -16.13
C GLY A 451 -42.39 26.37 -16.45
#